data_2fef51b4e23efd0bfaee6deaaefba9a6
#
_entry.id   2fef51b4e23efd0bfaee6deaaefba9a6
#
_cell.length_a   1.000
_cell.length_b   1.000
_cell.length_c   1.000
_cell.angle_alpha   90.00
_cell.angle_beta   90.00
_cell.angle_gamma   90.00
#
_symmetry.space_group_name_H-M   'P 1'
#
loop_
_entity.id
_entity.type
_entity.pdbx_description
1 polymer ?
#
loop_
_entity_poly.entity_id
_entity_poly.type
_entity_poly.pdbx_seq_one_letter_code
_entity_poly.pdbx_strand_id
1 'polypeptide(L)'
;MHAFASPPNRLFARRGFAGAFTGLAAAAALAAMLAAPHAQSQFAPPQQGTQVHDPAALKPPAGAKVAMIEFEDMECPDCGRANPLLKEAAAKYNIPLVRHDFPLPFHAWSFNAAVNARWFDTRSKKLGDEYRDEVFASQPSITSPEVLRDFTEKFARDHGVALPFAIDPQGSLAAQVKADYALGQRIGIEHTPTIWVVTANSKGAPFVEVVDRTKLFELIDQALRDTRASK
;
A
#
# COMPACT_ATOMS: atom_id res chain seq x y z
N MET A 1 -45.99 -32.55 -43.87
CA MET A 1 -47.44 -32.48 -44.06
C MET A 1 -47.95 -31.21 -43.48
N HIS A 2 -48.57 -30.40 -44.35
CA HIS A 2 -49.42 -29.21 -44.15
C HIS A 2 -48.73 -27.99 -43.55
N ALA A 3 -48.36 -26.95 -44.21
CA ALA A 3 -48.86 -26.09 -45.31
C ALA A 3 -50.10 -25.25 -44.95
N PHE A 4 -49.98 -23.96 -45.37
CA PHE A 4 -51.01 -22.92 -45.55
C PHE A 4 -51.16 -21.91 -44.37
N ALA A 5 -51.31 -20.60 -44.54
CA ALA A 5 -51.24 -19.67 -45.69
C ALA A 5 -51.35 -18.23 -45.14
N SER A 6 -50.72 -17.28 -45.82
CA SER A 6 -51.11 -15.84 -45.76
C SER A 6 -52.23 -15.65 -46.85
N PRO A 7 -52.86 -14.50 -47.02
CA PRO A 7 -52.75 -13.10 -46.71
C PRO A 7 -54.17 -12.40 -46.44
N PRO A 8 -54.54 -11.14 -46.77
CA PRO A 8 -53.91 -10.03 -47.50
C PRO A 8 -54.16 -8.59 -46.94
N ASN A 9 -53.41 -7.64 -47.54
CA ASN A 9 -53.59 -6.20 -47.66
C ASN A 9 -54.98 -5.61 -47.54
N ARG A 10 -55.07 -4.46 -46.87
CA ARG A 10 -55.91 -3.32 -47.33
C ARG A 10 -55.21 -1.98 -47.08
N LEU A 11 -54.92 -1.28 -48.18
CA LEU A 11 -54.72 0.15 -48.29
C LEU A 11 -55.97 0.91 -47.78
N PHE A 12 -55.77 1.99 -47.06
CA PHE A 12 -56.57 3.18 -47.17
C PHE A 12 -55.70 4.43 -46.91
N ALA A 13 -55.60 5.18 -47.96
CA ALA A 13 -55.06 6.55 -47.95
C ALA A 13 -56.11 7.55 -47.51
N ARG A 14 -55.70 8.56 -46.74
CA ARG A 14 -56.26 9.96 -46.72
C ARG A 14 -55.31 10.91 -46.00
N ARG A 15 -54.61 11.74 -46.75
CA ARG A 15 -54.67 13.19 -46.86
C ARG A 15 -54.73 13.93 -45.52
N GLY A 16 -53.68 14.54 -45.09
CA GLY A 16 -53.31 15.96 -45.28
C GLY A 16 -53.81 16.84 -44.13
N PHE A 17 -52.86 17.34 -43.34
CA PHE A 17 -52.91 18.76 -42.91
C PHE A 17 -51.47 19.18 -42.58
N ALA A 18 -51.04 20.20 -43.30
CA ALA A 18 -49.81 20.92 -43.02
C ALA A 18 -50.03 21.83 -41.82
N GLY A 19 -49.10 21.82 -40.86
CA GLY A 19 -49.07 22.72 -39.73
C GLY A 19 -47.65 22.86 -39.27
N ALA A 20 -46.99 23.95 -39.63
CA ALA A 20 -45.65 24.32 -39.24
C ALA A 20 -45.54 24.52 -37.73
N PHE A 21 -44.69 23.70 -37.07
CA PHE A 21 -44.01 24.03 -35.81
C PHE A 21 -42.64 23.39 -35.83
N THR A 22 -41.77 23.94 -36.64
CA THR A 22 -40.34 23.70 -36.58
C THR A 22 -39.72 24.84 -35.80
N GLY A 23 -39.01 24.52 -34.72
CA GLY A 23 -38.02 25.49 -34.28
C GLY A 23 -37.81 25.70 -32.79
N LEU A 24 -38.10 24.76 -31.86
CA LEU A 24 -37.66 24.98 -30.46
C LEU A 24 -37.26 23.72 -29.68
N ALA A 25 -37.15 22.54 -30.31
CA ALA A 25 -36.79 21.31 -29.63
C ALA A 25 -35.31 20.89 -29.79
N ALA A 26 -34.54 21.56 -30.63
CA ALA A 26 -33.15 21.19 -30.89
C ALA A 26 -32.12 21.87 -29.98
N ALA A 27 -32.49 22.92 -29.26
CA ALA A 27 -31.55 23.65 -28.38
C ALA A 27 -31.48 23.08 -26.93
N ALA A 28 -32.48 22.30 -26.52
CA ALA A 28 -32.49 21.73 -25.16
C ALA A 28 -31.70 20.39 -25.03
N ALA A 29 -31.45 19.69 -26.15
CA ALA A 29 -30.74 18.43 -26.13
C ALA A 29 -29.19 18.57 -26.09
N LEU A 30 -28.65 19.73 -26.45
CA LEU A 30 -27.19 19.96 -26.46
C LEU A 30 -26.66 20.46 -25.11
N ALA A 31 -27.51 20.97 -24.23
CA ALA A 31 -27.09 21.42 -22.88
C ALA A 31 -27.08 20.29 -21.83
N ALA A 32 -27.71 19.17 -22.11
CA ALA A 32 -27.75 18.02 -21.17
C ALA A 32 -26.52 17.09 -21.27
N MET A 33 -25.67 17.25 -22.27
CA MET A 33 -24.45 16.40 -22.43
C MET A 33 -23.18 16.96 -21.75
N LEU A 34 -23.24 18.13 -21.13
CA LEU A 34 -22.09 18.74 -20.43
C LEU A 34 -22.14 18.63 -18.92
N ALA A 35 -23.15 17.98 -18.37
CA ALA A 35 -23.21 17.63 -16.95
C ALA A 35 -23.05 16.13 -16.78
N ALA A 36 -21.92 15.58 -17.26
CA ALA A 36 -21.46 14.32 -16.73
C ALA A 36 -21.19 14.55 -15.23
N PRO A 37 -21.83 13.82 -14.29
CA PRO A 37 -21.40 13.86 -12.91
C PRO A 37 -19.94 13.46 -12.94
N HIS A 38 -19.07 14.36 -12.54
CA HIS A 38 -17.70 14.00 -12.19
C HIS A 38 -17.90 12.93 -11.14
N ALA A 39 -17.59 11.67 -11.47
CA ALA A 39 -17.41 10.64 -10.49
C ALA A 39 -16.32 11.15 -9.55
N GLN A 40 -16.74 11.80 -8.48
CA GLN A 40 -15.86 12.06 -7.35
C GLN A 40 -15.43 10.67 -6.93
N SER A 41 -14.19 10.31 -7.28
CA SER A 41 -13.56 9.17 -6.68
C SER A 41 -13.71 9.41 -5.18
N GLN A 42 -14.51 8.55 -4.54
CA GLN A 42 -14.60 8.50 -3.08
C GLN A 42 -13.26 7.97 -2.61
N PHE A 43 -12.23 8.81 -2.71
CA PHE A 43 -11.00 8.58 -1.96
C PHE A 43 -11.41 8.63 -0.50
N ALA A 44 -10.95 7.65 0.26
CA ALA A 44 -11.02 7.69 1.71
C ALA A 44 -10.64 9.10 2.17
N PRO A 45 -11.30 9.65 3.21
CA PRO A 45 -10.95 10.97 3.73
C PRO A 45 -9.43 11.00 3.94
N PRO A 46 -8.77 12.17 3.74
CA PRO A 46 -7.34 12.27 3.94
C PRO A 46 -7.02 11.69 5.30
N GLN A 47 -6.15 10.69 5.34
CA GLN A 47 -5.75 10.06 6.59
C GLN A 47 -5.20 11.16 7.49
N GLN A 48 -5.80 11.33 8.65
CA GLN A 48 -5.22 12.19 9.67
C GLN A 48 -3.91 11.54 10.12
N GLY A 49 -2.87 12.34 10.29
CA GLY A 49 -1.59 11.82 10.76
C GLY A 49 -1.74 11.15 12.13
N THR A 50 -0.87 10.19 12.39
CA THR A 50 -0.83 9.43 13.65
C THR A 50 -0.65 10.37 14.84
N GLN A 51 -1.48 10.24 15.86
CA GLN A 51 -1.25 10.90 17.14
C GLN A 51 -0.10 10.19 17.86
N VAL A 52 1.12 10.74 17.76
CA VAL A 52 2.32 10.12 18.31
C VAL A 52 2.34 10.25 19.84
N HIS A 53 2.32 9.12 20.56
CA HIS A 53 2.35 9.06 22.02
C HIS A 53 3.77 8.87 22.57
N ASP A 54 4.66 8.20 21.82
CA ASP A 54 6.07 7.97 22.19
C ASP A 54 7.02 8.50 21.11
N PRO A 55 7.25 9.82 21.05
CA PRO A 55 8.10 10.43 20.05
C PRO A 55 9.58 10.04 20.18
N ALA A 56 10.03 9.58 21.33
CA ALA A 56 11.42 9.18 21.55
C ALA A 56 11.83 7.92 20.75
N ALA A 57 10.85 7.13 20.33
CA ALA A 57 11.05 5.96 19.48
C ALA A 57 11.31 6.35 18.01
N LEU A 58 10.86 7.54 17.58
CA LEU A 58 10.97 8.02 16.20
C LEU A 58 12.29 8.78 15.99
N LYS A 59 13.38 8.02 15.88
CA LYS A 59 14.74 8.56 15.65
C LYS A 59 15.52 7.69 14.67
N PRO A 60 16.46 8.28 13.93
CA PRO A 60 17.34 7.51 13.06
C PRO A 60 18.19 6.51 13.85
N PRO A 61 18.59 5.39 13.23
CA PRO A 61 19.58 4.50 13.84
C PRO A 61 20.93 5.21 14.05
N ALA A 62 21.75 4.66 14.94
CA ALA A 62 23.05 5.23 15.27
C ALA A 62 23.90 5.47 14.01
N GLY A 63 24.47 6.65 13.89
CA GLY A 63 25.29 7.08 12.77
C GLY A 63 24.53 7.67 11.58
N ALA A 64 23.21 7.49 11.47
CA ALA A 64 22.41 8.10 10.44
C ALA A 64 21.87 9.48 10.91
N LYS A 65 21.88 10.46 9.98
CA LYS A 65 21.30 11.79 10.25
C LYS A 65 19.83 11.85 9.88
N VAL A 66 19.44 11.12 8.85
CA VAL A 66 18.08 10.99 8.34
C VAL A 66 17.83 9.51 8.08
N ALA A 67 16.63 9.04 8.38
CA ALA A 67 16.16 7.70 8.04
C ALA A 67 14.67 7.72 7.73
N MET A 68 14.19 6.69 7.10
CA MET A 68 12.76 6.36 7.06
C MET A 68 12.47 5.26 8.08
N ILE A 69 11.34 5.39 8.80
CA ILE A 69 10.79 4.34 9.66
C ILE A 69 9.44 3.96 9.08
N GLU A 70 9.23 2.66 8.89
CA GLU A 70 7.97 2.10 8.40
C GLU A 70 7.46 1.07 9.41
N PHE A 71 6.18 1.16 9.76
CA PHE A 71 5.43 0.06 10.37
C PHE A 71 4.64 -0.62 9.26
N GLU A 72 5.04 -1.86 8.95
CA GLU A 72 4.55 -2.60 7.78
C GLU A 72 3.77 -3.86 8.19
N ASP A 73 2.88 -4.26 7.31
CA ASP A 73 2.18 -5.53 7.36
C ASP A 73 2.28 -6.20 5.98
N MET A 74 2.89 -7.38 5.92
CA MET A 74 3.15 -8.03 4.63
C MET A 74 1.89 -8.55 3.93
N GLU A 75 0.75 -8.61 4.60
CA GLU A 75 -0.54 -8.92 3.98
C GLU A 75 -1.32 -7.67 3.57
N CYS A 76 -0.91 -6.47 4.03
CA CYS A 76 -1.54 -5.20 3.69
C CYS A 76 -1.24 -4.80 2.24
N PRO A 77 -2.25 -4.65 1.35
CA PRO A 77 -2.01 -4.29 -0.04
C PRO A 77 -1.40 -2.89 -0.20
N ASP A 78 -1.66 -1.99 0.75
CA ASP A 78 -1.10 -0.63 0.72
C ASP A 78 0.38 -0.61 1.06
N CYS A 79 0.85 -1.50 1.95
CA CYS A 79 2.27 -1.73 2.19
C CYS A 79 2.97 -2.25 0.93
N GLY A 80 2.35 -3.21 0.23
CA GLY A 80 2.87 -3.69 -1.06
C GLY A 80 3.02 -2.57 -2.10
N ARG A 81 2.07 -1.62 -2.14
CA ARG A 81 2.16 -0.44 -3.02
C ARG A 81 3.22 0.57 -2.57
N ALA A 82 3.47 0.68 -1.28
CA ALA A 82 4.48 1.62 -0.74
C ALA A 82 5.92 1.09 -0.90
N ASN A 83 6.13 -0.22 -0.79
CA ASN A 83 7.45 -0.83 -0.76
C ASN A 83 8.40 -0.40 -1.89
N PRO A 84 8.03 -0.40 -3.19
CA PRO A 84 8.92 0.04 -4.26
C PRO A 84 9.39 1.50 -4.09
N LEU A 85 8.47 2.40 -3.70
CA LEU A 85 8.76 3.82 -3.51
C LEU A 85 9.73 4.04 -2.34
N LEU A 86 9.54 3.33 -1.23
CA LEU A 86 10.41 3.43 -0.06
C LEU A 86 11.83 2.91 -0.38
N LYS A 87 11.93 1.82 -1.14
CA LYS A 87 13.22 1.29 -1.60
C LYS A 87 13.94 2.25 -2.54
N GLU A 88 13.20 2.82 -3.50
CA GLU A 88 13.75 3.84 -4.39
C GLU A 88 14.30 5.04 -3.60
N ALA A 89 13.52 5.54 -2.64
CA ALA A 89 13.93 6.66 -1.80
C ALA A 89 15.16 6.31 -0.95
N ALA A 90 15.19 5.14 -0.30
CA ALA A 90 16.33 4.68 0.47
C ALA A 90 17.61 4.61 -0.36
N ALA A 91 17.52 4.03 -1.56
CA ALA A 91 18.64 3.92 -2.49
C ALA A 91 19.11 5.27 -3.02
N LYS A 92 18.18 6.14 -3.47
CA LYS A 92 18.48 7.46 -4.04
C LYS A 92 19.20 8.36 -3.05
N TYR A 93 18.77 8.38 -1.80
CA TYR A 93 19.33 9.27 -0.78
C TYR A 93 20.40 8.59 0.07
N ASN A 94 20.63 7.30 -0.13
CA ASN A 94 21.53 6.49 0.70
C ASN A 94 21.24 6.64 2.20
N ILE A 95 19.96 6.53 2.57
CA ILE A 95 19.47 6.61 3.95
C ILE A 95 18.88 5.27 4.38
N PRO A 96 18.94 4.93 5.68
CA PRO A 96 18.31 3.73 6.19
C PRO A 96 16.79 3.73 5.99
N LEU A 97 16.25 2.58 5.60
CA LEU A 97 14.84 2.21 5.75
C LEU A 97 14.76 1.21 6.92
N VAL A 98 14.22 1.67 8.04
CA VAL A 98 13.99 0.86 9.25
C VAL A 98 12.59 0.33 9.19
N ARG A 99 12.43 -0.99 9.19
CA ARG A 99 11.13 -1.66 9.15
C ARG A 99 10.80 -2.26 10.50
N HIS A 100 9.58 -2.01 10.95
CA HIS A 100 8.97 -2.63 12.11
C HIS A 100 7.75 -3.45 11.66
N ASP A 101 7.72 -4.71 12.06
CA ASP A 101 6.60 -5.59 11.74
C ASP A 101 5.37 -5.20 12.58
N PHE A 102 4.27 -4.87 11.92
CA PHE A 102 3.00 -4.52 12.56
C PHE A 102 1.84 -5.30 11.95
N PRO A 103 1.83 -6.64 12.10
CA PRO A 103 0.80 -7.50 11.54
C PRO A 103 -0.57 -7.20 12.16
N LEU A 104 -1.52 -6.77 11.32
CA LEU A 104 -2.87 -6.43 11.77
C LEU A 104 -3.65 -7.69 12.16
N PRO A 105 -4.46 -7.66 13.23
CA PRO A 105 -5.10 -8.86 13.78
C PRO A 105 -6.07 -9.58 12.83
N PHE A 106 -6.58 -8.88 11.82
CA PHE A 106 -7.51 -9.44 10.83
C PHE A 106 -6.80 -10.00 9.58
N HIS A 107 -5.48 -9.86 9.48
CA HIS A 107 -4.66 -10.45 8.43
C HIS A 107 -4.22 -11.85 8.84
N ALA A 108 -4.61 -12.85 8.03
CA ALA A 108 -4.52 -14.25 8.42
C ALA A 108 -3.09 -14.81 8.44
N TRP A 109 -2.20 -14.29 7.59
CA TRP A 109 -0.86 -14.83 7.42
C TRP A 109 0.27 -13.82 7.63
N SER A 110 -0.05 -12.55 7.85
CA SER A 110 0.93 -11.48 8.00
C SER A 110 1.94 -11.73 9.11
N PHE A 111 1.49 -12.19 10.30
CA PHE A 111 2.37 -12.53 11.41
C PHE A 111 3.39 -13.61 11.04
N ASN A 112 2.94 -14.66 10.34
CA ASN A 112 3.82 -15.74 9.90
C ASN A 112 4.81 -15.26 8.83
N ALA A 113 4.38 -14.38 7.92
CA ALA A 113 5.27 -13.77 6.93
C ALA A 113 6.37 -12.95 7.60
N ALA A 114 6.03 -12.17 8.64
CA ALA A 114 7.00 -11.41 9.42
C ALA A 114 8.03 -12.32 10.12
N VAL A 115 7.57 -13.39 10.75
CA VAL A 115 8.48 -14.39 11.37
C VAL A 115 9.40 -15.03 10.34
N ASN A 116 8.87 -15.39 9.17
CA ASN A 116 9.66 -15.97 8.08
C ASN A 116 10.72 -14.97 7.56
N ALA A 117 10.34 -13.71 7.35
CA ALA A 117 11.26 -12.67 6.92
C ALA A 117 12.41 -12.48 7.92
N ARG A 118 12.12 -12.47 9.21
CA ARG A 118 13.12 -12.43 10.27
C ARG A 118 14.04 -13.62 10.27
N TRP A 119 13.52 -14.79 9.93
CA TRP A 119 14.37 -15.98 9.80
C TRP A 119 15.36 -15.82 8.63
N PHE A 120 14.92 -15.30 7.49
CA PHE A 120 15.81 -14.99 6.36
C PHE A 120 16.81 -13.89 6.71
N ASP A 121 16.42 -12.87 7.50
CA ASP A 121 17.35 -11.86 8.05
C ASP A 121 18.50 -12.50 8.84
N THR A 122 18.28 -13.63 9.53
CA THR A 122 19.35 -14.35 10.23
C THR A 122 20.39 -14.98 9.29
N ARG A 123 20.07 -15.18 8.02
CA ARG A 123 20.99 -15.67 6.98
C ARG A 123 21.76 -14.50 6.36
N SER A 124 21.05 -13.48 5.93
CA SER A 124 21.58 -12.17 5.58
C SER A 124 20.45 -11.15 5.53
N LYS A 125 20.76 -9.90 5.85
CA LYS A 125 19.77 -8.79 5.73
C LYS A 125 19.24 -8.68 4.30
N LYS A 126 20.12 -8.90 3.30
CA LYS A 126 19.74 -8.88 1.88
C LYS A 126 18.65 -9.93 1.58
N LEU A 127 18.82 -11.15 2.08
CA LEU A 127 17.89 -12.24 1.81
C LEU A 127 16.52 -11.99 2.50
N GLY A 128 16.53 -11.43 3.71
CA GLY A 128 15.30 -11.04 4.39
C GLY A 128 14.57 -9.90 3.67
N ASP A 129 15.31 -8.94 3.11
CA ASP A 129 14.71 -7.87 2.31
C ASP A 129 14.15 -8.41 0.99
N GLU A 130 14.86 -9.32 0.31
CA GLU A 130 14.37 -10.01 -0.90
C GLU A 130 13.10 -10.81 -0.62
N TYR A 131 13.04 -11.52 0.51
CA TYR A 131 11.83 -12.23 0.90
C TYR A 131 10.63 -11.30 1.08
N ARG A 132 10.81 -10.15 1.78
CA ARG A 132 9.75 -9.15 1.92
C ARG A 132 9.27 -8.61 0.58
N ASP A 133 10.21 -8.30 -0.31
CA ASP A 133 9.91 -7.80 -1.66
C ASP A 133 9.08 -8.79 -2.46
N GLU A 134 9.45 -10.07 -2.45
CA GLU A 134 8.75 -11.11 -3.19
C GLU A 134 7.38 -11.42 -2.57
N VAL A 135 7.24 -11.38 -1.24
CA VAL A 135 5.94 -11.48 -0.57
C VAL A 135 5.03 -10.33 -1.01
N PHE A 136 5.50 -9.09 -0.97
CA PHE A 136 4.72 -7.93 -1.41
C PHE A 136 4.32 -8.04 -2.89
N ALA A 137 5.21 -8.47 -3.75
CA ALA A 137 4.92 -8.67 -5.17
C ALA A 137 3.92 -9.81 -5.41
N SER A 138 3.87 -10.80 -4.53
CA SER A 138 3.05 -12.00 -4.66
C SER A 138 1.77 -11.98 -3.82
N GLN A 139 1.49 -10.89 -3.08
CA GLN A 139 0.32 -10.78 -2.19
C GLN A 139 -0.99 -11.28 -2.81
N PRO A 140 -1.35 -10.92 -4.08
CA PRO A 140 -2.60 -11.38 -4.65
C PRO A 140 -2.71 -12.91 -4.79
N SER A 141 -1.58 -13.61 -4.78
CA SER A 141 -1.50 -15.07 -4.91
C SER A 141 -1.41 -15.79 -3.57
N ILE A 142 -1.05 -15.08 -2.48
CA ILE A 142 -0.95 -15.65 -1.13
C ILE A 142 -2.28 -15.47 -0.42
N THR A 143 -3.13 -16.48 -0.51
CA THR A 143 -4.52 -16.41 -0.04
C THR A 143 -4.77 -17.06 1.33
N SER A 144 -3.76 -17.75 1.88
CA SER A 144 -3.87 -18.41 3.19
C SER A 144 -2.48 -18.66 3.81
N PRO A 145 -2.41 -19.02 5.11
CA PRO A 145 -1.17 -19.43 5.74
C PRO A 145 -0.49 -20.64 5.07
N GLU A 146 -1.27 -21.57 4.50
CA GLU A 146 -0.74 -22.72 3.78
C GLU A 146 -0.07 -22.28 2.47
N VAL A 147 -0.70 -21.38 1.71
CA VAL A 147 -0.12 -20.82 0.48
C VAL A 147 1.16 -20.01 0.80
N LEU A 148 1.17 -19.26 1.92
CA LEU A 148 2.39 -18.59 2.39
C LEU A 148 3.51 -19.59 2.69
N ARG A 149 3.21 -20.73 3.31
CA ARG A 149 4.22 -21.76 3.57
C ARG A 149 4.80 -22.28 2.26
N ASP A 150 3.97 -22.66 1.30
CA ASP A 150 4.40 -23.15 0.00
C ASP A 150 5.24 -22.13 -0.77
N PHE A 151 4.84 -20.86 -0.68
CA PHE A 151 5.61 -19.71 -1.19
C PHE A 151 6.99 -19.62 -0.51
N THR A 152 7.02 -19.69 0.82
CA THR A 152 8.26 -19.60 1.61
C THR A 152 9.23 -20.76 1.28
N GLU A 153 8.71 -21.98 1.11
CA GLU A 153 9.49 -23.13 0.70
C GLU A 153 10.05 -22.96 -0.72
N LYS A 154 9.24 -22.41 -1.64
CA LYS A 154 9.69 -22.10 -2.99
C LYS A 154 10.79 -21.06 -2.98
N PHE A 155 10.59 -19.94 -2.28
CA PHE A 155 11.58 -18.87 -2.14
C PHE A 155 12.91 -19.43 -1.63
N ALA A 156 12.87 -20.23 -0.57
CA ALA A 156 14.08 -20.82 0.00
C ALA A 156 14.81 -21.72 -1.01
N ARG A 157 14.10 -22.56 -1.76
CA ARG A 157 14.69 -23.40 -2.83
C ARG A 157 15.33 -22.55 -3.92
N ASP A 158 14.64 -21.52 -4.38
CA ASP A 158 15.13 -20.65 -5.47
C ASP A 158 16.39 -19.88 -5.08
N HIS A 159 16.56 -19.58 -3.78
CA HIS A 159 17.73 -18.92 -3.22
C HIS A 159 18.77 -19.87 -2.64
N GLY A 160 18.60 -21.16 -2.83
CA GLY A 160 19.58 -22.19 -2.36
C GLY A 160 19.69 -22.30 -0.84
N VAL A 161 18.63 -21.96 -0.10
CA VAL A 161 18.59 -21.99 1.37
C VAL A 161 17.74 -23.16 1.86
N ALA A 162 18.32 -23.99 2.72
CA ALA A 162 17.59 -25.08 3.35
C ALA A 162 16.74 -24.54 4.52
N LEU A 163 15.42 -24.76 4.47
CA LEU A 163 14.53 -24.46 5.58
C LEU A 163 14.66 -25.54 6.66
N PRO A 164 14.63 -25.17 7.95
CA PRO A 164 14.50 -26.14 9.03
C PRO A 164 13.08 -26.72 9.08
N PHE A 165 12.89 -27.80 9.79
CA PHE A 165 11.56 -28.40 10.03
C PHE A 165 10.59 -27.39 10.68
N ALA A 166 11.09 -26.55 11.59
CA ALA A 166 10.37 -25.44 12.18
C ALA A 166 11.24 -24.17 12.09
N ILE A 167 10.69 -23.07 11.58
CA ILE A 167 11.42 -21.81 11.36
C ILE A 167 11.81 -21.14 12.69
N ASP A 168 10.94 -21.17 13.68
CA ASP A 168 11.14 -20.52 14.98
C ASP A 168 10.71 -21.42 16.14
N PRO A 169 11.44 -22.54 16.39
CA PRO A 169 11.02 -23.52 17.38
C PRO A 169 11.04 -23.01 18.82
N GLN A 170 11.80 -21.94 19.10
CA GLN A 170 11.89 -21.33 20.43
C GLN A 170 11.05 -20.06 20.56
N GLY A 171 10.40 -19.61 19.50
CA GLY A 171 9.56 -18.39 19.50
C GLY A 171 10.34 -17.09 19.59
N SER A 172 11.65 -17.08 19.37
CA SER A 172 12.49 -15.88 19.50
C SER A 172 12.24 -14.85 18.40
N LEU A 173 11.97 -15.31 17.17
CA LEU A 173 11.63 -14.44 16.06
C LEU A 173 10.20 -13.90 16.20
N ALA A 174 9.27 -14.75 16.62
CA ALA A 174 7.92 -14.34 16.97
C ALA A 174 7.90 -13.29 18.11
N ALA A 175 8.80 -13.43 19.08
CA ALA A 175 8.96 -12.43 20.15
C ALA A 175 9.43 -11.07 19.61
N GLN A 176 10.32 -11.04 18.61
CA GLN A 176 10.76 -9.81 17.94
C GLN A 176 9.60 -9.13 17.20
N VAL A 177 8.80 -9.87 16.44
CA VAL A 177 7.60 -9.35 15.76
C VAL A 177 6.63 -8.76 16.78
N LYS A 178 6.38 -9.46 17.91
CA LYS A 178 5.53 -8.96 18.99
C LYS A 178 6.12 -7.70 19.65
N ALA A 179 7.42 -7.58 19.77
CA ALA A 179 8.08 -6.40 20.30
C ALA A 179 7.90 -5.18 19.39
N ASP A 180 8.00 -5.36 18.07
CA ASP A 180 7.71 -4.30 17.10
C ASP A 180 6.23 -3.89 17.13
N TYR A 181 5.33 -4.86 17.18
CA TYR A 181 3.91 -4.60 17.32
C TYR A 181 3.61 -3.79 18.60
N ALA A 182 4.18 -4.19 19.75
CA ALA A 182 4.04 -3.46 21.00
C ALA A 182 4.67 -2.05 20.94
N LEU A 183 5.79 -1.87 20.22
CA LEU A 183 6.37 -0.56 19.93
C LEU A 183 5.38 0.30 19.14
N GLY A 184 4.82 -0.22 18.07
CA GLY A 184 3.82 0.48 17.27
C GLY A 184 2.62 0.92 18.08
N GLN A 185 2.08 0.02 18.93
CA GLN A 185 0.99 0.38 19.85
C GLN A 185 1.36 1.52 20.80
N ARG A 186 2.57 1.53 21.38
CA ARG A 186 3.03 2.63 22.24
C ARG A 186 3.16 3.95 21.50
N ILE A 187 3.58 3.91 20.23
CA ILE A 187 3.66 5.10 19.38
C ILE A 187 2.27 5.62 19.00
N GLY A 188 1.27 4.75 18.94
CA GLY A 188 -0.10 5.09 18.53
C GLY A 188 -0.40 4.70 17.09
N ILE A 189 0.25 3.63 16.56
CA ILE A 189 -0.03 3.13 15.21
C ILE A 189 -1.42 2.51 15.15
N GLU A 190 -2.23 2.93 14.19
CA GLU A 190 -3.59 2.44 13.97
C GLU A 190 -3.79 1.80 12.59
N HIS A 191 -2.85 2.02 11.66
CA HIS A 191 -2.94 1.51 10.28
C HIS A 191 -1.54 1.22 9.71
N THR A 192 -1.51 0.47 8.61
CA THR A 192 -0.30 0.18 7.84
C THR A 192 -0.50 0.51 6.35
N PRO A 193 0.54 0.98 5.66
CA PRO A 193 1.81 1.39 6.24
C PRO A 193 1.68 2.71 7.00
N THR A 194 2.38 2.84 8.13
CA THR A 194 2.64 4.14 8.72
C THR A 194 4.13 4.45 8.56
N ILE A 195 4.44 5.58 7.95
CA ILE A 195 5.79 5.92 7.48
C ILE A 195 6.20 7.27 8.03
N TRP A 196 7.42 7.37 8.57
CA TRP A 196 8.02 8.64 8.98
C TRP A 196 9.37 8.86 8.31
N VAL A 197 9.64 10.12 7.97
CA VAL A 197 11.01 10.63 7.78
C VAL A 197 11.47 11.18 9.14
N VAL A 198 12.56 10.64 9.66
CA VAL A 198 13.09 10.98 10.99
C VAL A 198 14.48 11.58 10.86
N THR A 199 14.80 12.52 11.77
CA THR A 199 16.08 13.26 11.74
C THR A 199 16.77 13.23 13.10
N ALA A 200 18.10 13.24 13.06
CA ALA A 200 18.94 13.43 14.24
C ALA A 200 19.43 14.87 14.32
N ASN A 201 19.24 15.51 15.47
CA ASN A 201 19.80 16.85 15.77
C ASN A 201 19.43 17.91 14.70
N SER A 202 18.19 17.91 14.22
CA SER A 202 17.71 18.91 13.27
C SER A 202 17.21 20.18 13.97
N LYS A 203 17.23 21.31 13.26
CA LYS A 203 16.55 22.54 13.69
C LYS A 203 15.05 22.52 13.38
N GLY A 204 14.60 21.59 12.54
CA GLY A 204 13.21 21.36 12.18
C GLY A 204 12.54 20.32 13.07
N ALA A 205 11.44 19.77 12.58
CA ALA A 205 10.75 18.67 13.24
C ALA A 205 11.65 17.42 13.28
N PRO A 206 11.77 16.74 14.44
CA PRO A 206 12.59 15.53 14.54
C PRO A 206 12.03 14.35 13.75
N PHE A 207 10.76 14.37 13.44
CA PHE A 207 10.07 13.41 12.58
C PHE A 207 8.88 14.05 11.87
N VAL A 208 8.59 13.57 10.67
CA VAL A 208 7.41 13.96 9.89
C VAL A 208 6.78 12.70 9.31
N GLU A 209 5.48 12.54 9.53
CA GLU A 209 4.72 11.43 8.93
C GLU A 209 4.48 11.66 7.44
N VAL A 210 4.65 10.62 6.65
CA VAL A 210 4.42 10.63 5.21
C VAL A 210 2.96 10.23 4.93
N VAL A 211 2.03 11.13 5.21
CA VAL A 211 0.59 10.90 4.96
C VAL A 211 0.32 10.89 3.45
N ASP A 212 0.91 11.81 2.71
CA ASP A 212 0.89 11.83 1.25
C ASP A 212 2.22 11.31 0.69
N ARG A 213 2.22 10.09 0.19
CA ARG A 213 3.41 9.45 -0.37
C ARG A 213 4.01 10.16 -1.58
N THR A 214 3.24 10.98 -2.29
CA THR A 214 3.78 11.81 -3.39
C THR A 214 4.78 12.85 -2.89
N LYS A 215 4.74 13.19 -1.59
CA LYS A 215 5.64 14.13 -0.92
C LYS A 215 6.89 13.50 -0.31
N LEU A 216 7.04 12.17 -0.38
CA LEU A 216 8.13 11.46 0.28
C LEU A 216 9.51 12.06 -0.03
N PHE A 217 9.81 12.25 -1.30
CA PHE A 217 11.10 12.78 -1.72
C PHE A 217 11.33 14.22 -1.24
N GLU A 218 10.29 15.06 -1.29
CA GLU A 218 10.34 16.44 -0.78
C GLU A 218 10.62 16.48 0.73
N LEU A 219 9.97 15.61 1.50
CA LEU A 219 10.16 15.49 2.96
C LEU A 219 11.59 15.03 3.29
N ILE A 220 12.14 14.08 2.54
CA ILE A 220 13.54 13.65 2.71
C ILE A 220 14.51 14.78 2.37
N ASP A 221 14.29 15.50 1.27
CA ASP A 221 15.11 16.65 0.90
C ASP A 221 15.10 17.73 1.99
N GLN A 222 13.94 18.01 2.59
CA GLN A 222 13.83 18.96 3.68
C GLN A 222 14.60 18.46 4.92
N ALA A 223 14.42 17.21 5.30
CA ALA A 223 15.11 16.60 6.44
C ALA A 223 16.64 16.66 6.28
N LEU A 224 17.13 16.41 5.06
CA LEU A 224 18.57 16.51 4.76
C LEU A 224 19.10 17.95 4.86
N ARG A 225 18.30 18.95 4.44
CA ARG A 225 18.68 20.38 4.62
C ARG A 225 18.74 20.75 6.10
N ASP A 226 17.75 20.37 6.88
CA ASP A 226 17.64 20.71 8.30
C ASP A 226 18.80 20.12 9.12
N THR A 227 19.22 18.89 8.80
CA THR A 227 20.37 18.25 9.47
C THR A 227 21.72 18.85 9.07
N ARG A 228 21.84 19.51 7.91
CA ARG A 228 23.06 20.25 7.52
C ARG A 228 23.16 21.59 8.20
N ALA A 229 22.04 22.27 8.39
CA ALA A 229 21.98 23.58 9.05
C ALA A 229 22.20 23.52 10.57
N SER A 230 22.25 22.32 11.15
CA SER A 230 22.46 22.09 12.61
C SER A 230 23.93 21.96 13.02
N LYS A 231 24.86 22.14 12.07
CA LYS A 231 26.29 22.29 12.33
C LYS A 231 26.61 23.78 12.52
#